data_58e5da7aa22ef23bfa9ef9e6899792e7
#
_entry.id   58e5da7aa22ef23bfa9ef9e6899792e7
#
_cell.length_a   1.000
_cell.length_b   1.000
_cell.length_c   1.000
_cell.angle_alpha   90.00
_cell.angle_beta   90.00
_cell.angle_gamma   90.00
#
_symmetry.space_group_name_H-M   'P 1'
#
loop_
_entity.id
_entity.type
_entity.pdbx_description
1 polymer ?
#
loop_
_entity_poly.entity_id
_entity_poly.type
_entity_poly.pdbx_seq_one_letter_code
_entity_poly.pdbx_strand_id
1 'polypeptide(L)'
;MKRTALVIVTFKRQELLSNLLNSITQLTQAPWRIIVVDNENSSETASLVSDFSEKVKTLWGETTTDLDVHGGTNRVCYVPMEQNTGGSGGFSEGVRVGYELGAEWFWVMDDDVAVLPDGLDKLDAWSDKAEVIQGQRYDFDGGPFFWQYRFSTALGIYNPLAKAGFDGVAYRECNVMCFEGACFKRSVVQKIGLPDARFFIYWDDALYGYLASKVTQPILIPDFVLSRCREVPGQSIGSVRQLNSTSDMTRY
;
A
#
# COMPACT_ATOMS: atom_id res chain seq x y z
N MET A 1 -10.88 -11.37 -4.68
CA MET A 1 -10.44 -10.32 -5.68
C MET A 1 -9.63 -10.99 -6.78
N LYS A 2 -10.17 -11.10 -7.99
CA LYS A 2 -9.55 -11.96 -9.04
C LYS A 2 -8.26 -11.41 -9.64
N ARG A 3 -8.10 -10.08 -9.78
CA ARG A 3 -6.93 -9.45 -10.39
C ARG A 3 -6.37 -8.37 -9.47
N THR A 4 -5.83 -8.79 -8.32
CA THR A 4 -5.20 -7.86 -7.38
C THR A 4 -3.72 -7.69 -7.71
N ALA A 5 -3.31 -6.45 -7.97
CA ALA A 5 -1.91 -6.06 -8.06
C ALA A 5 -1.44 -5.57 -6.67
N LEU A 6 -0.39 -6.17 -6.13
CA LEU A 6 0.39 -5.60 -5.05
C LEU A 6 1.32 -4.55 -5.65
N VAL A 7 1.29 -3.33 -5.14
CA VAL A 7 2.19 -2.25 -5.54
C VAL A 7 3.09 -1.92 -4.36
N ILE A 8 4.38 -2.10 -4.56
CA ILE A 8 5.43 -1.90 -3.56
C ILE A 8 6.35 -0.79 -4.05
N VAL A 9 6.64 0.18 -3.17
CA VAL A 9 7.59 1.26 -3.47
C VAL A 9 8.78 1.12 -2.53
N THR A 10 9.99 1.18 -3.09
CA THR A 10 11.24 1.08 -2.33
C THR A 10 12.25 2.15 -2.73
N PHE A 11 13.10 2.53 -1.78
CA PHE A 11 14.24 3.43 -2.00
C PHE A 11 15.34 3.15 -0.98
N LYS A 12 16.47 2.56 -1.41
CA LYS A 12 17.67 2.30 -0.58
C LYS A 12 17.39 1.48 0.71
N ARG A 13 16.51 0.48 0.62
CA ARG A 13 16.07 -0.34 1.77
C ARG A 13 15.97 -1.81 1.40
N GLN A 14 17.01 -2.37 0.80
CA GLN A 14 17.02 -3.74 0.27
C GLN A 14 16.69 -4.81 1.33
N GLU A 15 17.16 -4.61 2.58
CA GLU A 15 16.85 -5.54 3.69
C GLU A 15 15.35 -5.53 4.04
N LEU A 16 14.74 -4.35 4.16
CA LEU A 16 13.31 -4.22 4.43
C LEU A 16 12.47 -4.77 3.27
N LEU A 17 12.84 -4.43 2.04
CA LEU A 17 12.21 -5.00 0.85
C LEU A 17 12.32 -6.54 0.85
N SER A 18 13.48 -7.11 1.17
CA SER A 18 13.67 -8.57 1.25
C SER A 18 12.71 -9.20 2.27
N ASN A 19 12.53 -8.58 3.43
CA ASN A 19 11.61 -9.05 4.47
C ASN A 19 10.15 -9.02 3.97
N LEU A 20 9.73 -7.93 3.32
CA LEU A 20 8.40 -7.82 2.71
C LEU A 20 8.21 -8.89 1.63
N LEU A 21 9.13 -9.03 0.68
CA LEU A 21 9.05 -10.02 -0.39
C LEU A 21 8.98 -11.45 0.16
N ASN A 22 9.73 -11.76 1.22
CA ASN A 22 9.65 -13.06 1.90
C ASN A 22 8.27 -13.26 2.56
N SER A 23 7.67 -12.24 3.18
CA SER A 23 6.32 -12.36 3.75
C SER A 23 5.26 -12.59 2.67
N ILE A 24 5.41 -11.98 1.51
CA ILE A 24 4.49 -12.18 0.37
C ILE A 24 4.48 -13.65 -0.07
N THR A 25 5.60 -14.35 -0.03
CA THR A 25 5.64 -15.80 -0.36
C THR A 25 4.83 -16.68 0.59
N GLN A 26 4.40 -16.15 1.73
CA GLN A 26 3.58 -16.86 2.71
C GLN A 26 2.07 -16.61 2.54
N LEU A 27 1.67 -15.76 1.60
CA LEU A 27 0.26 -15.50 1.33
C LEU A 27 -0.47 -16.79 0.93
N THR A 28 -1.62 -17.02 1.55
CA THR A 28 -2.52 -18.14 1.27
C THR A 28 -3.15 -18.03 -0.12
N GLN A 29 -3.33 -16.80 -0.60
CA GLN A 29 -3.84 -16.49 -1.93
C GLN A 29 -2.75 -15.79 -2.75
N ALA A 30 -2.44 -16.34 -3.93
CA ALA A 30 -1.49 -15.72 -4.85
C ALA A 30 -2.04 -14.38 -5.38
N PRO A 31 -1.32 -13.26 -5.26
CA PRO A 31 -1.68 -12.04 -5.96
C PRO A 31 -1.58 -12.23 -7.47
N TRP A 32 -2.41 -11.51 -8.23
CA TRP A 32 -2.36 -11.58 -9.68
C TRP A 32 -1.07 -10.99 -10.25
N ARG A 33 -0.64 -9.84 -9.73
CA ARG A 33 0.64 -9.18 -10.05
C ARG A 33 1.29 -8.63 -8.79
N ILE A 34 2.62 -8.52 -8.82
CA ILE A 34 3.44 -7.88 -7.79
C ILE A 34 4.32 -6.88 -8.53
N ILE A 35 4.07 -5.60 -8.31
CA ILE A 35 4.76 -4.50 -8.98
C ILE A 35 5.70 -3.87 -7.98
N VAL A 36 7.00 -3.96 -8.22
CA VAL A 36 8.03 -3.37 -7.36
C VAL A 36 8.61 -2.16 -8.08
N VAL A 37 8.30 -0.97 -7.55
CA VAL A 37 8.82 0.31 -8.04
C VAL A 37 10.06 0.66 -7.26
N ASP A 38 11.19 0.73 -7.95
CA ASP A 38 12.50 1.06 -7.36
C ASP A 38 12.89 2.51 -7.70
N ASN A 39 12.76 3.39 -6.73
CA ASN A 39 13.15 4.80 -6.86
C ASN A 39 14.67 5.02 -6.83
N GLU A 40 15.47 4.01 -6.48
CA GLU A 40 16.93 4.07 -6.54
C GLU A 40 17.48 3.62 -7.89
N ASN A 41 16.76 2.71 -8.57
CA ASN A 41 17.20 2.05 -9.79
C ASN A 41 18.56 1.34 -9.59
N SER A 42 18.66 0.55 -8.51
CA SER A 42 19.91 -0.11 -8.15
C SER A 42 19.99 -1.54 -8.68
N SER A 43 21.20 -1.98 -9.06
CA SER A 43 21.44 -3.37 -9.46
C SER A 43 21.17 -4.37 -8.32
N GLU A 44 21.35 -3.93 -7.07
CA GLU A 44 21.07 -4.75 -5.89
C GLU A 44 19.58 -5.02 -5.74
N THR A 45 18.75 -3.98 -5.87
CA THR A 45 17.29 -4.14 -5.87
C THR A 45 16.82 -4.98 -7.07
N ALA A 46 17.40 -4.75 -8.26
CA ALA A 46 17.06 -5.54 -9.44
C ALA A 46 17.35 -7.03 -9.25
N SER A 47 18.52 -7.37 -8.68
CA SER A 47 18.88 -8.77 -8.36
C SER A 47 17.92 -9.39 -7.34
N LEU A 48 17.61 -8.66 -6.27
CA LEU A 48 16.69 -9.12 -5.23
C LEU A 48 15.28 -9.43 -5.81
N VAL A 49 14.78 -8.55 -6.68
CA VAL A 49 13.47 -8.73 -7.32
C VAL A 49 13.50 -9.86 -8.33
N SER A 50 14.62 -10.07 -9.04
CA SER A 50 14.80 -11.20 -9.95
C SER A 50 14.75 -12.54 -9.22
N ASP A 51 15.50 -12.68 -8.11
CA ASP A 51 15.49 -13.89 -7.28
C ASP A 51 14.11 -14.17 -6.68
N PHE A 52 13.41 -13.12 -6.26
CA PHE A 52 12.04 -13.22 -5.80
C PHE A 52 11.09 -13.66 -6.92
N SER A 53 11.26 -13.17 -8.14
CA SER A 53 10.45 -13.57 -9.31
C SER A 53 10.55 -15.08 -9.58
N GLU A 54 11.74 -15.65 -9.50
CA GLU A 54 11.93 -17.10 -9.66
C GLU A 54 11.25 -17.90 -8.53
N LYS A 55 11.32 -17.42 -7.29
CA LYS A 55 10.57 -18.03 -6.18
C LYS A 55 9.07 -18.00 -6.42
N VAL A 56 8.53 -16.85 -6.82
CA VAL A 56 7.10 -16.67 -7.11
C VAL A 56 6.65 -17.56 -8.23
N LYS A 57 7.45 -17.67 -9.31
CA LYS A 57 7.20 -18.58 -10.43
C LYS A 57 7.14 -20.04 -9.98
N THR A 58 8.02 -20.44 -9.09
CA THR A 58 8.04 -21.80 -8.53
C THR A 58 6.81 -22.07 -7.65
N LEU A 59 6.38 -21.09 -6.82
CA LEU A 59 5.28 -21.25 -5.88
C LEU A 59 3.91 -21.23 -6.56
N TRP A 60 3.69 -20.29 -7.48
CA TRP A 60 2.35 -19.97 -8.00
C TRP A 60 2.25 -20.04 -9.53
N GLY A 61 3.35 -20.35 -10.20
CA GLY A 61 3.41 -20.36 -11.65
C GLY A 61 3.29 -18.95 -12.26
N GLU A 62 3.18 -18.93 -13.56
CA GLU A 62 2.94 -17.72 -14.34
C GLU A 62 1.47 -17.30 -14.24
N THR A 63 1.18 -16.05 -14.55
CA THR A 63 -0.20 -15.58 -14.65
C THR A 63 -0.60 -15.41 -16.11
N THR A 64 -1.87 -15.60 -16.39
CA THR A 64 -2.43 -15.29 -17.70
C THR A 64 -2.73 -13.80 -17.79
N THR A 65 -2.38 -13.19 -18.92
CA THR A 65 -2.78 -11.81 -19.24
C THR A 65 -3.41 -11.84 -20.63
N ASP A 66 -4.50 -11.15 -20.79
CA ASP A 66 -5.13 -10.95 -22.10
C ASP A 66 -4.45 -9.81 -22.89
N LEU A 67 -3.50 -9.12 -22.25
CA LEU A 67 -2.80 -7.96 -22.78
C LEU A 67 -1.29 -8.22 -22.73
N ASP A 68 -0.66 -8.22 -23.88
CA ASP A 68 0.79 -8.36 -24.08
C ASP A 68 1.51 -7.03 -23.81
N VAL A 69 1.18 -6.39 -22.67
CA VAL A 69 1.70 -5.07 -22.29
C VAL A 69 2.59 -5.25 -21.08
N HIS A 70 3.86 -4.90 -21.18
CA HIS A 70 4.87 -4.86 -20.11
C HIS A 70 4.90 -6.08 -19.15
N GLY A 71 5.82 -6.99 -19.36
CA GLY A 71 6.14 -8.07 -18.41
C GLY A 71 5.58 -9.45 -18.73
N GLY A 72 4.86 -9.65 -19.83
CA GLY A 72 4.44 -10.98 -20.26
C GLY A 72 3.60 -11.72 -19.20
N THR A 73 3.87 -13.01 -19.00
CA THR A 73 3.16 -13.88 -18.05
C THR A 73 3.74 -13.85 -16.62
N ASN A 74 4.82 -13.12 -16.38
CA ASN A 74 5.43 -13.03 -15.05
C ASN A 74 4.52 -12.32 -14.05
N ARG A 75 4.38 -12.90 -12.84
CA ARG A 75 3.64 -12.25 -11.76
C ARG A 75 4.36 -11.04 -11.20
N VAL A 76 5.68 -11.03 -11.24
CA VAL A 76 6.52 -9.95 -10.70
C VAL A 76 6.92 -9.01 -11.82
N CYS A 77 6.64 -7.73 -11.63
CA CYS A 77 7.02 -6.64 -12.53
C CYS A 77 7.99 -5.71 -11.78
N TYR A 78 9.21 -5.61 -12.24
CA TYR A 78 10.20 -4.66 -11.74
C TYR A 78 10.11 -3.36 -12.54
N VAL A 79 9.99 -2.24 -11.84
CA VAL A 79 9.83 -0.90 -12.41
C VAL A 79 10.92 0.02 -11.86
N PRO A 80 12.10 0.07 -12.51
CA PRO A 80 13.15 1.01 -12.13
C PRO A 80 12.77 2.43 -12.56
N MET A 81 12.87 3.39 -11.64
CA MET A 81 12.62 4.80 -11.92
C MET A 81 13.88 5.48 -12.43
N GLU A 82 13.77 6.39 -13.40
CA GLU A 82 14.91 7.15 -13.91
C GLU A 82 15.52 8.10 -12.86
N GLN A 83 14.70 8.55 -11.92
CA GLN A 83 15.08 9.40 -10.80
C GLN A 83 14.20 9.12 -9.58
N ASN A 84 14.67 9.48 -8.40
CA ASN A 84 13.87 9.40 -7.19
C ASN A 84 12.72 10.41 -7.26
N THR A 85 11.50 9.90 -7.33
CA THR A 85 10.25 10.68 -7.35
C THR A 85 9.52 10.66 -6.01
N GLY A 86 10.16 10.12 -4.96
CA GLY A 86 9.57 9.92 -3.65
C GLY A 86 8.51 8.82 -3.62
N GLY A 87 7.91 8.62 -2.46
CA GLY A 87 6.81 7.66 -2.29
C GLY A 87 5.65 7.96 -3.22
N SER A 88 5.24 9.23 -3.31
CA SER A 88 4.10 9.64 -4.15
C SER A 88 4.29 9.29 -5.62
N GLY A 89 5.46 9.59 -6.19
CA GLY A 89 5.77 9.27 -7.58
C GLY A 89 5.84 7.76 -7.81
N GLY A 90 6.44 7.03 -6.85
CA GLY A 90 6.50 5.57 -6.89
C GLY A 90 5.12 4.91 -6.87
N PHE A 91 4.23 5.34 -5.98
CA PHE A 91 2.85 4.82 -5.95
C PHE A 91 2.05 5.19 -7.19
N SER A 92 2.21 6.43 -7.70
CA SER A 92 1.58 6.85 -8.94
C SER A 92 1.99 5.95 -10.10
N GLU A 93 3.29 5.69 -10.25
CA GLU A 93 3.82 4.84 -11.32
C GLU A 93 3.40 3.37 -11.16
N GLY A 94 3.50 2.81 -9.95
CA GLY A 94 3.09 1.43 -9.71
C GLY A 94 1.60 1.19 -9.98
N VAL A 95 0.73 2.13 -9.57
CA VAL A 95 -0.71 2.09 -9.88
C VAL A 95 -0.94 2.25 -11.38
N ARG A 96 -0.20 3.13 -12.08
CA ARG A 96 -0.28 3.28 -13.54
C ARG A 96 0.05 1.97 -14.26
N VAL A 97 1.18 1.36 -13.92
CA VAL A 97 1.60 0.06 -14.50
C VAL A 97 0.55 -1.01 -14.25
N GLY A 98 0.08 -1.16 -13.01
CA GLY A 98 -0.96 -2.13 -12.68
C GLY A 98 -2.28 -1.86 -13.42
N TYR A 99 -2.64 -0.58 -13.58
CA TYR A 99 -3.82 -0.19 -14.33
C TYR A 99 -3.70 -0.57 -15.82
N GLU A 100 -2.57 -0.32 -16.46
CA GLU A 100 -2.32 -0.67 -17.85
C GLU A 100 -2.30 -2.19 -18.07
N LEU A 101 -1.74 -2.95 -17.12
CA LEU A 101 -1.75 -4.41 -17.12
C LEU A 101 -3.16 -5.00 -16.92
N GLY A 102 -4.15 -4.24 -16.49
CA GLY A 102 -5.52 -4.71 -16.32
C GLY A 102 -5.89 -5.16 -14.89
N ALA A 103 -5.17 -4.68 -13.87
CA ALA A 103 -5.55 -4.92 -12.48
C ALA A 103 -6.98 -4.43 -12.20
N GLU A 104 -7.73 -5.21 -11.42
CA GLU A 104 -9.06 -4.85 -10.92
C GLU A 104 -9.00 -4.22 -9.54
N TRP A 105 -7.98 -4.60 -8.76
CA TRP A 105 -7.71 -4.13 -7.43
C TRP A 105 -6.22 -3.80 -7.27
N PHE A 106 -5.92 -2.84 -6.42
CA PHE A 106 -4.57 -2.41 -6.04
C PHE A 106 -4.43 -2.53 -4.54
N TRP A 107 -3.46 -3.28 -4.06
CA TRP A 107 -3.04 -3.31 -2.67
C TRP A 107 -1.67 -2.68 -2.57
N VAL A 108 -1.60 -1.47 -2.03
CA VAL A 108 -0.40 -0.62 -2.07
C VAL A 108 0.29 -0.59 -0.72
N MET A 109 1.62 -0.62 -0.71
CA MET A 109 2.42 -0.63 0.51
C MET A 109 3.85 -0.15 0.29
N ASP A 110 4.44 0.40 1.36
CA ASP A 110 5.87 0.67 1.46
C ASP A 110 6.67 -0.62 1.70
N ASP A 111 8.01 -0.52 1.60
CA ASP A 111 8.94 -1.64 1.78
C ASP A 111 9.20 -2.04 3.25
N ASP A 112 8.71 -1.24 4.24
CA ASP A 112 8.97 -1.44 5.67
C ASP A 112 7.81 -2.11 6.43
N VAL A 113 7.02 -2.90 5.72
CA VAL A 113 5.94 -3.74 6.27
C VAL A 113 6.16 -5.21 5.93
N ALA A 114 5.44 -6.10 6.60
CA ALA A 114 5.26 -7.49 6.23
C ALA A 114 3.77 -7.80 6.09
N VAL A 115 3.39 -8.52 5.03
CA VAL A 115 2.00 -8.96 4.84
C VAL A 115 1.71 -10.16 5.75
N LEU A 116 0.51 -10.20 6.31
CA LEU A 116 0.06 -11.39 7.04
C LEU A 116 -0.39 -12.47 6.04
N PRO A 117 -0.19 -13.76 6.32
CA PRO A 117 -0.49 -14.84 5.37
C PRO A 117 -1.90 -14.82 4.80
N ASP A 118 -2.89 -14.46 5.60
CA ASP A 118 -4.30 -14.36 5.24
C ASP A 118 -4.77 -12.93 4.89
N GLY A 119 -3.81 -12.00 4.77
CA GLY A 119 -4.12 -10.57 4.57
C GLY A 119 -4.95 -10.30 3.31
N LEU A 120 -4.62 -10.98 2.19
CA LEU A 120 -5.34 -10.82 0.94
C LEU A 120 -6.74 -11.43 1.01
N ASP A 121 -6.91 -12.57 1.69
CA ASP A 121 -8.21 -13.22 1.89
C ASP A 121 -9.13 -12.33 2.74
N LYS A 122 -8.58 -11.71 3.80
CA LYS A 122 -9.30 -10.76 4.65
C LYS A 122 -9.80 -9.55 3.87
N LEU A 123 -8.95 -8.96 3.02
CA LEU A 123 -9.36 -7.86 2.15
C LEU A 123 -10.42 -8.32 1.14
N ASP A 124 -10.26 -9.52 0.56
CA ASP A 124 -11.21 -10.07 -0.41
C ASP A 124 -12.62 -10.25 0.18
N ALA A 125 -12.72 -10.66 1.44
CA ALA A 125 -14.00 -10.82 2.13
C ALA A 125 -14.85 -9.53 2.20
N TRP A 126 -14.22 -8.37 2.03
CA TRP A 126 -14.89 -7.06 2.03
C TRP A 126 -15.07 -6.44 0.64
N SER A 127 -14.56 -7.10 -0.41
CA SER A 127 -14.53 -6.57 -1.79
C SER A 127 -15.91 -6.32 -2.40
N ASP A 128 -16.95 -7.02 -1.94
CA ASP A 128 -18.34 -6.80 -2.34
C ASP A 128 -19.01 -5.64 -1.59
N LYS A 129 -18.42 -5.18 -0.49
CA LYS A 129 -19.01 -4.14 0.38
C LYS A 129 -18.45 -2.75 0.10
N ALA A 130 -17.19 -2.63 -0.32
CA ALA A 130 -16.55 -1.34 -0.54
C ALA A 130 -15.56 -1.39 -1.69
N GLU A 131 -15.36 -0.26 -2.36
CA GLU A 131 -14.35 -0.08 -3.42
C GLU A 131 -13.00 0.42 -2.87
N VAL A 132 -12.94 0.82 -1.59
CA VAL A 132 -11.71 1.20 -0.87
C VAL A 132 -11.76 0.58 0.51
N ILE A 133 -10.74 -0.23 0.82
CA ILE A 133 -10.66 -1.02 2.04
C ILE A 133 -9.30 -0.74 2.69
N GLN A 134 -9.32 -0.30 3.94
CA GLN A 134 -8.13 -0.16 4.77
C GLN A 134 -8.17 -1.24 5.84
N GLY A 135 -7.19 -2.16 5.84
CA GLY A 135 -7.00 -3.12 6.92
C GLY A 135 -6.27 -2.50 8.12
N GLN A 136 -6.37 -3.14 9.28
CA GLN A 136 -5.54 -2.81 10.42
C GLN A 136 -4.11 -3.34 10.24
N ARG A 137 -3.21 -2.79 11.00
CA ARG A 137 -1.79 -3.15 11.04
C ARG A 137 -1.35 -3.37 12.47
N TYR A 138 -0.44 -4.31 12.65
CA TYR A 138 0.35 -4.36 13.88
C TYR A 138 1.47 -3.33 13.81
N ASP A 139 1.76 -2.69 14.93
CA ASP A 139 2.94 -1.85 15.07
C ASP A 139 4.19 -2.72 15.28
N PHE A 140 5.35 -2.11 15.25
CA PHE A 140 6.64 -2.78 15.45
C PHE A 140 6.74 -3.57 16.76
N ASP A 141 6.07 -3.11 17.81
CA ASP A 141 6.00 -3.79 19.12
C ASP A 141 4.99 -4.95 19.18
N GLY A 142 4.28 -5.22 18.08
CA GLY A 142 3.23 -6.24 17.99
C GLY A 142 1.86 -5.79 18.49
N GLY A 143 1.74 -4.58 19.01
CA GLY A 143 0.45 -3.98 19.34
C GLY A 143 -0.30 -3.45 18.11
N PRO A 144 -1.59 -3.08 18.25
CA PRO A 144 -2.33 -2.50 17.13
C PRO A 144 -1.82 -1.08 16.83
N PHE A 145 -1.53 -0.81 15.56
CA PHE A 145 -1.17 0.53 15.12
C PHE A 145 -2.41 1.29 14.68
N PHE A 146 -2.77 2.33 15.42
CA PHE A 146 -3.91 3.19 15.11
C PHE A 146 -3.51 4.30 14.17
N TRP A 147 -4.07 4.28 12.96
CA TRP A 147 -3.88 5.33 11.98
C TRP A 147 -5.08 6.30 11.97
N GLN A 148 -4.84 7.53 11.46
CA GLN A 148 -5.91 8.50 11.23
C GLN A 148 -6.78 8.00 10.06
N TYR A 149 -8.03 7.66 10.34
CA TYR A 149 -8.95 7.18 9.30
C TYR A 149 -10.04 8.19 8.93
N ARG A 150 -10.17 9.27 9.69
CA ARG A 150 -11.14 10.32 9.42
C ARG A 150 -10.52 11.70 9.55
N PHE A 151 -10.64 12.48 8.49
CA PHE A 151 -10.22 13.87 8.45
C PHE A 151 -11.46 14.78 8.55
N SER A 152 -11.46 15.75 9.48
CA SER A 152 -12.49 16.76 9.62
C SER A 152 -12.08 17.99 8.82
N THR A 153 -12.77 18.25 7.71
CA THR A 153 -12.52 19.46 6.91
C THR A 153 -12.91 20.75 7.63
N ALA A 154 -13.86 20.68 8.58
CA ALA A 154 -14.29 21.82 9.36
C ALA A 154 -13.25 22.24 10.40
N LEU A 155 -12.51 21.27 10.96
CA LEU A 155 -11.51 21.51 12.02
C LEU A 155 -10.07 21.44 11.50
N GLY A 156 -9.84 20.93 10.28
CA GLY A 156 -8.50 20.75 9.72
C GLY A 156 -7.64 19.70 10.46
N ILE A 157 -8.25 18.75 11.17
CA ILE A 157 -7.53 17.77 11.98
C ILE A 157 -8.03 16.35 11.72
N TYR A 158 -7.17 15.37 12.02
CA TYR A 158 -7.51 13.94 11.96
C TYR A 158 -8.19 13.45 13.22
N ASN A 159 -9.16 12.56 13.05
CA ASN A 159 -9.85 11.82 14.13
C ASN A 159 -10.24 12.65 15.34
N PRO A 160 -10.83 13.85 15.19
CA PRO A 160 -11.06 14.73 16.33
C PRO A 160 -11.95 14.11 17.42
N LEU A 161 -12.81 13.15 17.02
CA LEU A 161 -13.78 12.50 17.92
C LEU A 161 -13.82 10.97 17.69
N ALA A 162 -12.84 10.41 16.98
CA ALA A 162 -12.86 9.00 16.66
C ALA A 162 -12.49 8.15 17.87
N LYS A 163 -13.31 7.15 18.17
CA LYS A 163 -12.98 6.10 19.12
C LYS A 163 -12.07 5.07 18.43
N ALA A 164 -11.04 4.63 19.14
CA ALA A 164 -10.31 3.43 18.74
C ALA A 164 -11.19 2.18 18.85
N GLY A 165 -10.94 1.19 18.00
CA GLY A 165 -11.63 -0.10 18.05
C GLY A 165 -12.95 -0.17 17.27
N PHE A 166 -13.58 -1.34 17.32
CA PHE A 166 -14.75 -1.70 16.52
C PHE A 166 -15.95 -2.15 17.36
N ASP A 167 -16.00 -1.76 18.63
CA ASP A 167 -17.07 -2.15 19.55
C ASP A 167 -18.45 -1.82 18.96
N GLY A 168 -19.25 -2.87 18.75
CA GLY A 168 -20.62 -2.75 18.23
C GLY A 168 -20.74 -2.42 16.74
N VAL A 169 -19.64 -2.40 15.97
CA VAL A 169 -19.66 -2.16 14.52
C VAL A 169 -18.79 -3.16 13.77
N ALA A 170 -19.24 -3.59 12.60
CA ALA A 170 -18.49 -4.53 11.76
C ALA A 170 -17.32 -3.86 11.02
N TYR A 171 -17.42 -2.57 10.71
CA TYR A 171 -16.40 -1.75 10.06
C TYR A 171 -16.61 -0.28 10.43
N ARG A 172 -15.65 0.56 10.09
CA ARG A 172 -15.81 2.01 10.23
C ARG A 172 -15.70 2.70 8.88
N GLU A 173 -16.54 3.69 8.65
CA GLU A 173 -16.39 4.58 7.50
C GLU A 173 -15.17 5.49 7.69
N CYS A 174 -14.38 5.65 6.65
CA CYS A 174 -13.25 6.57 6.63
C CYS A 174 -13.32 7.50 5.40
N ASN A 175 -12.52 8.54 5.39
CA ASN A 175 -12.41 9.47 4.27
C ASN A 175 -10.96 9.82 3.95
N VAL A 176 -10.04 9.03 4.43
CA VAL A 176 -8.62 9.03 4.09
C VAL A 176 -8.16 7.59 3.97
N MET A 177 -7.06 7.36 3.30
CA MET A 177 -6.39 6.07 3.27
C MET A 177 -4.91 6.25 3.63
N CYS A 178 -4.22 5.14 3.84
CA CYS A 178 -2.79 5.12 4.02
C CYS A 178 -2.19 4.12 3.05
N PHE A 179 -1.21 4.54 2.26
CA PHE A 179 -0.54 3.66 1.30
C PHE A 179 0.32 2.57 1.97
N GLU A 180 0.37 2.57 3.27
CA GLU A 180 0.83 1.42 4.06
C GLU A 180 -0.33 0.42 4.23
N GLY A 181 -0.76 -0.22 3.12
CA GLY A 181 -1.76 -1.28 3.10
C GLY A 181 -3.15 -0.93 2.59
N ALA A 182 -3.34 0.24 1.98
CA ALA A 182 -4.62 0.55 1.34
C ALA A 182 -4.91 -0.38 0.17
N CYS A 183 -6.16 -0.84 0.08
CA CYS A 183 -6.64 -1.65 -1.03
C CYS A 183 -7.81 -0.93 -1.71
N PHE A 184 -7.72 -0.72 -3.03
CA PHE A 184 -8.75 0.01 -3.77
C PHE A 184 -8.98 -0.56 -5.17
N LYS A 185 -10.19 -0.38 -5.64
CA LYS A 185 -10.68 -0.92 -6.91
C LYS A 185 -10.27 -0.03 -8.09
N ARG A 186 -10.10 -0.64 -9.26
CA ARG A 186 -9.83 0.03 -10.55
C ARG A 186 -10.82 1.16 -10.85
N SER A 187 -12.09 1.00 -10.48
CA SER A 187 -13.13 2.02 -10.65
C SER A 187 -12.82 3.32 -9.91
N VAL A 188 -12.10 3.27 -8.79
CA VAL A 188 -11.64 4.45 -8.06
C VAL A 188 -10.63 5.22 -8.91
N VAL A 189 -9.61 4.52 -9.45
CA VAL A 189 -8.62 5.14 -10.36
C VAL A 189 -9.30 5.76 -11.58
N GLN A 190 -10.31 5.11 -12.14
CA GLN A 190 -11.08 5.66 -13.27
C GLN A 190 -11.82 6.95 -12.93
N LYS A 191 -12.30 7.08 -11.69
CA LYS A 191 -13.10 8.24 -11.24
C LYS A 191 -12.23 9.42 -10.81
N ILE A 192 -11.10 9.18 -10.15
CA ILE A 192 -10.29 10.25 -9.53
C ILE A 192 -8.87 10.38 -10.12
N GLY A 193 -8.48 9.51 -11.06
CA GLY A 193 -7.12 9.49 -11.63
C GLY A 193 -6.12 8.71 -10.77
N LEU A 194 -4.85 8.81 -11.15
CA LEU A 194 -3.72 8.23 -10.43
C LEU A 194 -3.40 9.03 -9.16
N PRO A 195 -2.71 8.45 -8.17
CA PRO A 195 -2.12 9.20 -7.06
C PRO A 195 -1.26 10.36 -7.56
N ASP A 196 -1.29 11.49 -6.85
CA ASP A 196 -0.60 12.71 -7.28
C ASP A 196 0.91 12.65 -6.99
N ALA A 197 1.70 12.40 -8.03
CA ALA A 197 3.16 12.29 -7.94
C ALA A 197 3.89 13.58 -7.47
N ARG A 198 3.22 14.74 -7.45
CA ARG A 198 3.82 16.03 -7.12
C ARG A 198 4.12 16.21 -5.63
N PHE A 199 3.54 15.37 -4.77
CA PHE A 199 3.77 15.46 -3.32
C PHE A 199 5.19 15.07 -2.90
N PHE A 200 5.87 14.24 -3.67
CA PHE A 200 7.13 13.59 -3.34
C PHE A 200 7.00 12.65 -2.13
N ILE A 201 6.63 13.16 -0.94
CA ILE A 201 6.40 12.38 0.28
C ILE A 201 5.37 13.08 1.18
N TYR A 202 4.60 12.28 1.91
CA TYR A 202 3.52 12.66 2.83
C TYR A 202 2.30 13.31 2.17
N TRP A 203 1.15 13.01 2.72
CA TRP A 203 -0.17 13.55 2.37
C TRP A 203 -0.75 13.10 1.03
N ASP A 204 0.01 12.47 0.17
CA ASP A 204 -0.46 11.90 -1.10
C ASP A 204 -1.51 10.82 -0.89
N ASP A 205 -1.28 9.93 0.05
CA ASP A 205 -2.19 8.88 0.50
C ASP A 205 -3.47 9.45 1.13
N ALA A 206 -3.33 10.43 2.00
CA ALA A 206 -4.45 11.10 2.65
C ALA A 206 -5.31 11.86 1.65
N LEU A 207 -4.68 12.61 0.71
CA LEU A 207 -5.40 13.29 -0.37
C LEU A 207 -6.12 12.29 -1.27
N TYR A 208 -5.44 11.21 -1.67
CA TYR A 208 -6.03 10.20 -2.54
C TYR A 208 -7.24 9.53 -1.89
N GLY A 209 -7.14 9.19 -0.59
CA GLY A 209 -8.25 8.70 0.21
C GLY A 209 -9.40 9.70 0.32
N TYR A 210 -9.09 10.98 0.49
CA TYR A 210 -10.09 12.03 0.54
C TYR A 210 -10.82 12.19 -0.79
N LEU A 211 -10.12 12.18 -1.92
CA LEU A 211 -10.72 12.21 -3.24
C LEU A 211 -11.58 10.96 -3.49
N ALA A 212 -11.08 9.78 -3.12
CA ALA A 212 -11.85 8.55 -3.21
C ALA A 212 -13.16 8.63 -2.40
N SER A 213 -13.15 9.26 -1.23
CA SER A 213 -14.34 9.46 -0.40
C SER A 213 -15.41 10.35 -1.03
N LYS A 214 -15.10 11.06 -2.12
CA LYS A 214 -16.09 11.86 -2.88
C LYS A 214 -16.82 11.03 -3.93
N VAL A 215 -16.33 9.86 -4.27
CA VAL A 215 -16.87 9.01 -5.34
C VAL A 215 -17.30 7.62 -4.86
N THR A 216 -16.87 7.22 -3.67
CA THR A 216 -17.27 5.98 -3.01
C THR A 216 -17.13 6.14 -1.49
N GLN A 217 -17.55 5.14 -0.70
CA GLN A 217 -17.35 5.14 0.75
C GLN A 217 -16.16 4.24 1.14
N PRO A 218 -14.99 4.79 1.48
CA PRO A 218 -13.89 4.01 2.05
C PRO A 218 -14.25 3.44 3.42
N ILE A 219 -13.78 2.24 3.70
CA ILE A 219 -13.98 1.57 4.97
C ILE A 219 -12.66 1.14 5.61
N LEU A 220 -12.60 1.22 6.94
CA LEU A 220 -11.59 0.57 7.77
C LEU A 220 -12.21 -0.72 8.35
N ILE A 221 -11.54 -1.84 8.13
CA ILE A 221 -11.99 -3.16 8.60
C ILE A 221 -11.25 -3.56 9.90
N PRO A 222 -11.84 -4.43 10.75
CA PRO A 222 -11.21 -4.87 11.99
C PRO A 222 -10.04 -5.82 11.79
N ASP A 223 -9.91 -6.37 10.58
CA ASP A 223 -8.93 -7.39 10.26
C ASP A 223 -7.53 -6.82 10.13
N PHE A 224 -6.56 -7.47 10.80
CA PHE A 224 -5.14 -7.17 10.61
C PHE A 224 -4.63 -7.83 9.34
N VAL A 225 -4.00 -7.05 8.48
CA VAL A 225 -3.51 -7.50 7.16
C VAL A 225 -1.99 -7.33 6.99
N LEU A 226 -1.39 -6.46 7.79
CA LEU A 226 0.05 -6.15 7.76
C LEU A 226 0.62 -6.05 9.19
N SER A 227 1.94 -6.16 9.28
CA SER A 227 2.74 -5.71 10.42
C SER A 227 3.83 -4.74 9.96
N ARG A 228 4.13 -3.74 10.77
CA ARG A 228 5.23 -2.80 10.53
C ARG A 228 6.54 -3.45 10.94
N CYS A 229 7.57 -3.33 10.11
CA CYS A 229 8.89 -3.92 10.34
C CYS A 229 9.91 -2.93 10.87
N ARG A 230 9.51 -1.67 11.06
CA ARG A 230 10.40 -0.59 11.48
C ARG A 230 9.79 0.22 12.61
N GLU A 231 10.57 0.43 13.66
CA GLU A 231 10.24 1.42 14.69
C GLU A 231 10.37 2.83 14.10
N VAL A 232 9.33 3.65 14.25
CA VAL A 232 9.37 5.07 13.91
C VAL A 232 9.36 5.86 15.22
N PRO A 233 10.51 6.39 15.66
CA PRO A 233 10.61 7.13 16.92
C PRO A 233 9.61 8.29 16.97
N GLY A 234 8.87 8.42 18.08
CA GLY A 234 7.95 9.54 18.33
C GLY A 234 6.53 9.38 17.78
N GLN A 235 6.15 8.22 17.24
CA GLN A 235 4.76 7.92 16.84
C GLN A 235 3.96 7.16 17.90
N SER A 236 4.23 7.36 19.18
CA SER A 236 3.39 6.77 20.24
C SER A 236 2.02 7.45 20.29
N ILE A 237 0.97 6.63 20.42
CA ILE A 237 -0.41 7.12 20.62
C ILE A 237 -0.43 7.98 21.87
N GLY A 238 -0.88 9.25 21.73
CA GLY A 238 -1.00 10.21 22.83
C GLY A 238 0.15 11.21 22.95
N SER A 239 1.27 11.05 22.26
CA SER A 239 2.22 12.14 22.08
C SER A 239 1.71 13.09 21.00
N VAL A 240 1.68 14.38 21.28
CA VAL A 240 1.58 15.41 20.23
C VAL A 240 2.65 15.05 19.20
N ARG A 241 2.25 14.87 17.92
CA ARG A 241 3.21 14.69 16.83
C ARG A 241 4.21 15.83 16.90
N GLN A 242 5.35 15.60 17.49
CA GLN A 242 6.49 16.41 17.18
C GLN A 242 6.82 16.05 15.72
N LEU A 243 6.49 16.98 14.83
CA LEU A 243 7.14 17.00 13.53
C LEU A 243 8.61 16.80 13.80
N ASN A 244 9.18 15.73 13.27
CA ASN A 244 10.55 15.38 13.55
C ASN A 244 11.42 16.49 12.93
N SER A 245 11.69 17.52 13.73
CA SER A 245 12.48 18.70 13.31
C SER A 245 13.93 18.33 12.93
N THR A 246 14.29 17.06 13.09
CA THR A 246 15.57 16.51 12.63
C THR A 246 15.54 16.02 11.19
N SER A 247 14.37 15.96 10.54
CA SER A 247 14.31 15.73 9.10
C SER A 247 14.89 16.96 8.41
N ASP A 248 15.96 16.78 7.68
CA ASP A 248 16.53 17.83 6.85
C ASP A 248 15.53 18.21 5.78
N MET A 249 14.71 19.22 6.08
CA MET A 249 13.66 19.73 5.18
C MET A 249 14.21 20.31 3.89
N THR A 250 15.55 20.44 3.75
CA THR A 250 16.18 20.86 2.51
C THR A 250 16.25 19.73 1.47
N ARG A 251 15.88 18.49 1.87
CA ARG A 251 15.83 17.32 0.97
C ARG A 251 14.45 17.04 0.40
N TYR A 252 13.45 17.86 0.76
CA TYR A 252 12.07 17.71 0.30
C TYR A 252 11.63 18.89 -0.55
#